data_f548a2314376087ebd25bf62de34b75f
#
_entry.id   f548a2314376087ebd25bf62de34b75f
#
_cell.length_a   1.000
_cell.length_b   1.000
_cell.length_c   1.000
_cell.angle_alpha   90.00
_cell.angle_beta   90.00
_cell.angle_gamma   90.00
#
_symmetry.space_group_name_H-M   'P 1'
#
loop_
_entity.id
_entity.type
_entity.pdbx_description
1 polymer ?
#
loop_
_entity_poly.entity_id
_entity_poly.type
_entity_poly.pdbx_seq_one_letter_code
_entity_poly.pdbx_strand_id
1 'polypeptide(L)'
;AAGGFTRVVTMANTNPVVDNAMLVRGLQRQAELTGVVKVEFIGAVSKGLEGKELAEMGDMAEAGVVAFSDDGHYVENAAFMRRALEYSSMFNKMVIDHAEDITLTKNGHMHEGIVSYELGVSGRPAVAEDLAVARDILLSEMTGGHIHIAHVSSKNTVDMVRRAKAKGLNVTCEVTSQHLSFTDEYLREYNPAFKMAPPIRSEDHRQALLEGLKDGTIDAIITDHAPHAFEEKDHEFCCAPNGFSGLETSLA
;
A
#
# COMPACT_ATOMS: atom_id res chain seq x y z
N ALA A 1 -11.09 -1.94 17.35
CA ALA A 1 -11.14 -1.58 18.78
C ALA A 1 -10.30 -2.56 19.62
N ALA A 2 -10.45 -3.88 19.45
CA ALA A 2 -9.71 -4.87 20.25
C ALA A 2 -8.18 -4.71 20.12
N GLY A 3 -7.68 -4.40 18.93
CA GLY A 3 -6.25 -4.12 18.68
C GLY A 3 -5.79 -2.70 19.05
N GLY A 4 -6.60 -1.92 19.77
CA GLY A 4 -6.25 -0.57 20.24
C GLY A 4 -6.54 0.57 19.23
N PHE A 5 -7.03 0.28 18.02
CA PHE A 5 -7.36 1.30 17.04
C PHE A 5 -8.63 2.06 17.40
N THR A 6 -8.56 3.38 17.41
CA THR A 6 -9.71 4.29 17.62
C THR A 6 -10.26 4.83 16.30
N ARG A 7 -9.47 4.72 15.23
CA ARG A 7 -9.81 5.11 13.87
C ARG A 7 -9.17 4.12 12.89
N VAL A 8 -9.89 3.82 11.82
CA VAL A 8 -9.40 3.04 10.69
C VAL A 8 -9.70 3.77 9.39
N VAL A 9 -8.89 3.53 8.37
CA VAL A 9 -9.07 4.06 7.02
C VAL A 9 -9.17 2.86 6.08
N THR A 10 -10.23 2.80 5.27
CA THR A 10 -10.46 1.68 4.35
C THR A 10 -10.01 2.02 2.95
N MET A 11 -9.42 1.05 2.25
CA MET A 11 -9.07 1.19 0.83
C MET A 11 -10.30 1.13 -0.08
N ALA A 12 -10.12 1.56 -1.34
CA ALA A 12 -11.20 1.65 -2.33
C ALA A 12 -11.55 0.31 -2.98
N ASN A 13 -10.73 -0.73 -2.81
CA ASN A 13 -10.81 -2.06 -3.46
C ASN A 13 -11.92 -2.96 -2.88
N THR A 14 -13.06 -2.40 -2.57
CA THR A 14 -14.25 -3.13 -2.14
C THR A 14 -15.06 -3.63 -3.34
N ASN A 15 -16.13 -4.40 -3.09
CA ASN A 15 -17.09 -4.79 -4.12
C ASN A 15 -18.51 -4.33 -3.72
N PRO A 16 -19.05 -3.29 -4.40
CA PRO A 16 -18.46 -2.51 -5.51
C PRO A 16 -17.27 -1.63 -5.08
N VAL A 17 -16.42 -1.26 -6.05
CA VAL A 17 -15.28 -0.34 -5.86
C VAL A 17 -15.77 1.06 -5.46
N VAL A 18 -15.08 1.71 -4.54
CA VAL A 18 -15.43 3.06 -4.06
C VAL A 18 -14.93 4.11 -5.06
N ASP A 19 -15.57 4.22 -6.22
CA ASP A 19 -15.18 5.09 -7.33
C ASP A 19 -16.16 6.25 -7.61
N ASN A 20 -17.16 6.44 -6.76
CA ASN A 20 -18.15 7.52 -6.86
C ASN A 20 -18.68 7.99 -5.49
N ALA A 21 -19.20 9.20 -5.44
CA ALA A 21 -19.67 9.84 -4.21
C ALA A 21 -20.89 9.15 -3.57
N MET A 22 -21.72 8.44 -4.32
CA MET A 22 -22.88 7.74 -3.78
C MET A 22 -22.44 6.60 -2.88
N LEU A 23 -21.44 5.82 -3.31
CA LEU A 23 -20.86 4.74 -2.51
C LEU A 23 -20.18 5.28 -1.24
N VAL A 24 -19.42 6.37 -1.35
CA VAL A 24 -18.79 7.02 -0.20
C VAL A 24 -19.84 7.36 0.87
N ARG A 25 -20.92 8.06 0.48
CA ARG A 25 -22.00 8.45 1.41
C ARG A 25 -22.72 7.24 2.01
N GLY A 26 -22.94 6.20 1.20
CA GLY A 26 -23.55 4.95 1.65
C GLY A 26 -22.69 4.25 2.72
N LEU A 27 -21.39 4.13 2.48
CA LEU A 27 -20.44 3.52 3.41
C LEU A 27 -20.28 4.35 4.70
N GLN A 28 -20.21 5.67 4.59
CA GLN A 28 -20.19 6.56 5.76
C GLN A 28 -21.44 6.35 6.63
N ARG A 29 -22.62 6.31 6.01
CA ARG A 29 -23.87 6.05 6.72
C ARG A 29 -23.87 4.68 7.40
N GLN A 30 -23.37 3.65 6.74
CA GLN A 30 -23.24 2.32 7.32
C GLN A 30 -22.28 2.33 8.52
N ALA A 31 -21.12 2.98 8.38
CA ALA A 31 -20.13 3.09 9.43
C ALA A 31 -20.67 3.85 10.67
N GLU A 32 -21.47 4.91 10.46
CA GLU A 32 -22.15 5.61 11.55
C GLU A 32 -23.11 4.72 12.34
N LEU A 33 -23.80 3.80 11.67
CA LEU A 33 -24.81 2.93 12.27
C LEU A 33 -24.23 1.73 12.99
N THR A 34 -23.10 1.19 12.51
CA THR A 34 -22.57 -0.10 12.95
C THR A 34 -21.12 -0.05 13.45
N GLY A 35 -20.41 1.03 13.16
CA GLY A 35 -19.00 1.15 13.52
C GLY A 35 -18.78 1.31 15.02
N VAL A 36 -17.82 0.56 15.56
CA VAL A 36 -17.39 0.68 16.97
C VAL A 36 -16.18 1.59 17.13
N VAL A 37 -15.56 1.98 16.01
CA VAL A 37 -14.46 2.94 15.90
C VAL A 37 -14.78 3.91 14.76
N LYS A 38 -14.05 5.01 14.68
CA LYS A 38 -14.20 5.94 13.56
C LYS A 38 -13.68 5.30 12.28
N VAL A 39 -14.47 5.34 11.21
CA VAL A 39 -14.09 4.78 9.89
C VAL A 39 -14.03 5.92 8.89
N GLU A 40 -12.88 6.07 8.25
CA GLU A 40 -12.65 6.99 7.13
C GLU A 40 -12.50 6.20 5.84
N PHE A 41 -12.74 6.83 4.71
CA PHE A 41 -12.77 6.16 3.41
C PHE A 41 -11.79 6.80 2.44
N ILE A 42 -11.12 5.95 1.67
CA ILE A 42 -10.32 6.31 0.50
C ILE A 42 -11.18 6.05 -0.73
N GLY A 43 -11.17 6.99 -1.69
CA GLY A 43 -11.79 6.81 -2.98
C GLY A 43 -10.81 6.26 -4.02
N ALA A 44 -11.30 5.58 -5.04
CA ALA A 44 -10.47 5.11 -6.15
C ALA A 44 -9.89 6.27 -6.95
N VAL A 45 -8.68 6.09 -7.48
CA VAL A 45 -8.08 6.98 -8.48
C VAL A 45 -8.75 6.76 -9.84
N SER A 46 -8.94 5.49 -10.21
CA SER A 46 -9.53 5.11 -11.49
C SER A 46 -10.87 4.39 -11.32
N LYS A 47 -11.75 4.53 -12.30
CA LYS A 47 -13.02 3.81 -12.36
C LYS A 47 -12.75 2.31 -12.36
N GLY A 48 -13.40 1.59 -11.44
CA GLY A 48 -13.26 0.15 -11.31
C GLY A 48 -11.84 -0.34 -11.02
N LEU A 49 -10.91 0.53 -10.60
CA LEU A 49 -9.46 0.25 -10.41
C LEU A 49 -8.77 -0.21 -11.70
N GLU A 50 -9.23 0.23 -12.87
CA GLU A 50 -8.69 -0.24 -14.16
C GLU A 50 -7.48 0.57 -14.65
N GLY A 51 -7.12 1.69 -14.01
CA GLY A 51 -6.01 2.56 -14.42
C GLY A 51 -6.18 3.25 -15.78
N LYS A 52 -7.42 3.32 -16.32
CA LYS A 52 -7.72 3.83 -17.67
C LYS A 52 -8.40 5.19 -17.66
N GLU A 53 -9.38 5.38 -16.80
CA GLU A 53 -10.19 6.57 -16.69
C GLU A 53 -10.24 7.02 -15.23
N LEU A 54 -10.08 8.32 -14.96
CA LEU A 54 -10.17 8.85 -13.60
C LEU A 54 -11.58 8.62 -13.05
N ALA A 55 -11.65 8.24 -11.79
CA ALA A 55 -12.89 8.20 -11.02
C ALA A 55 -13.41 9.63 -10.78
N GLU A 56 -14.59 9.73 -10.21
CA GLU A 56 -15.21 11.03 -9.86
C GLU A 56 -14.57 11.64 -8.61
N MET A 57 -13.24 11.90 -8.68
CA MET A 57 -12.42 12.29 -7.53
C MET A 57 -12.93 13.57 -6.87
N GLY A 58 -13.42 14.56 -7.66
CA GLY A 58 -13.98 15.79 -7.12
C GLY A 58 -15.21 15.55 -6.27
N ASP A 59 -16.17 14.80 -6.78
CA ASP A 59 -17.42 14.49 -6.08
C ASP A 59 -17.16 13.62 -4.83
N MET A 60 -16.18 12.71 -4.91
CA MET A 60 -15.76 11.92 -3.76
C MET A 60 -15.03 12.77 -2.71
N ALA A 61 -14.22 13.73 -3.12
CA ALA A 61 -13.58 14.67 -2.19
C ALA A 61 -14.64 15.52 -1.44
N GLU A 62 -15.67 16.01 -2.14
CA GLU A 62 -16.81 16.71 -1.53
C GLU A 62 -17.63 15.77 -0.60
N ALA A 63 -17.73 14.50 -0.94
CA ALA A 63 -18.37 13.49 -0.10
C ALA A 63 -17.54 13.15 1.15
N GLY A 64 -16.26 13.57 1.22
CA GLY A 64 -15.44 13.49 2.42
C GLY A 64 -14.45 12.33 2.47
N VAL A 65 -14.03 11.78 1.32
CA VAL A 65 -12.88 10.85 1.32
C VAL A 65 -11.62 11.53 1.81
N VAL A 66 -10.74 10.79 2.47
CA VAL A 66 -9.52 11.36 3.06
C VAL A 66 -8.34 11.35 2.07
N ALA A 67 -8.34 10.45 1.11
CA ALA A 67 -7.30 10.26 0.09
C ALA A 67 -7.87 9.52 -1.13
N PHE A 68 -7.02 9.29 -2.14
CA PHE A 68 -7.33 8.45 -3.30
C PHE A 68 -6.30 7.36 -3.47
N SER A 69 -6.75 6.14 -3.81
CA SER A 69 -5.86 5.00 -4.06
C SER A 69 -6.53 3.97 -4.95
N ASP A 70 -5.74 3.34 -5.80
CA ASP A 70 -6.12 2.11 -6.50
C ASP A 70 -5.48 0.88 -5.81
N ASP A 71 -5.17 0.96 -4.51
CA ASP A 71 -4.44 -0.06 -3.75
C ASP A 71 -4.90 -1.49 -4.06
N GLY A 72 -3.90 -2.38 -4.07
CA GLY A 72 -3.99 -3.69 -4.66
C GLY A 72 -3.67 -3.71 -6.16
N HIS A 73 -3.72 -2.53 -6.83
CA HIS A 73 -3.34 -2.33 -8.22
C HIS A 73 -2.37 -1.15 -8.34
N TYR A 74 -1.32 -1.37 -9.10
CA TYR A 74 -0.38 -0.30 -9.43
C TYR A 74 -0.92 0.56 -10.58
N VAL A 75 -0.83 1.87 -10.43
CA VAL A 75 -1.16 2.81 -11.53
C VAL A 75 0.03 2.86 -12.49
N GLU A 76 0.08 1.94 -13.46
CA GLU A 76 1.22 1.77 -14.37
C GLU A 76 1.51 3.00 -15.26
N ASN A 77 0.46 3.66 -15.73
CA ASN A 77 0.58 4.75 -16.70
C ASN A 77 1.02 6.06 -16.03
N ALA A 78 2.26 6.48 -16.27
CA ALA A 78 2.81 7.72 -15.70
C ALA A 78 2.01 8.98 -16.07
N ALA A 79 1.46 9.07 -17.29
CA ALA A 79 0.63 10.22 -17.68
C ALA A 79 -0.74 10.22 -16.97
N PHE A 80 -1.23 9.03 -16.61
CA PHE A 80 -2.45 8.89 -15.82
C PHE A 80 -2.18 9.28 -14.35
N MET A 81 -1.11 8.77 -13.73
CA MET A 81 -0.69 9.14 -12.37
C MET A 81 -0.43 10.65 -12.25
N ARG A 82 0.24 11.25 -13.25
CA ARG A 82 0.41 12.70 -13.31
C ARG A 82 -0.93 13.43 -13.19
N ARG A 83 -1.93 13.07 -14.01
CA ARG A 83 -3.25 13.69 -13.98
C ARG A 83 -3.96 13.48 -12.64
N ALA A 84 -3.81 12.29 -12.04
CA ALA A 84 -4.35 12.00 -10.72
C ALA A 84 -3.77 12.95 -9.66
N LEU A 85 -2.44 13.16 -9.65
CA LEU A 85 -1.76 14.07 -8.74
C LEU A 85 -2.18 15.54 -8.96
N GLU A 86 -2.24 15.99 -10.21
CA GLU A 86 -2.71 17.34 -10.55
C GLU A 86 -4.16 17.56 -10.08
N TYR A 87 -5.04 16.57 -10.29
CA TYR A 87 -6.45 16.68 -9.94
C TYR A 87 -6.69 16.58 -8.44
N SER A 88 -6.05 15.63 -7.75
CA SER A 88 -6.19 15.46 -6.29
C SER A 88 -5.70 16.69 -5.52
N SER A 89 -4.68 17.39 -6.03
CA SER A 89 -4.14 18.59 -5.40
C SER A 89 -5.15 19.73 -5.34
N MET A 90 -6.11 19.81 -6.27
CA MET A 90 -7.19 20.80 -6.26
C MET A 90 -8.08 20.69 -5.02
N PHE A 91 -8.14 19.51 -4.40
CA PHE A 91 -8.94 19.22 -3.21
C PHE A 91 -8.08 19.05 -1.95
N ASN A 92 -6.77 19.33 -2.07
CA ASN A 92 -5.79 19.12 -0.99
C ASN A 92 -5.84 17.68 -0.46
N LYS A 93 -5.90 16.72 -1.38
CA LYS A 93 -5.89 15.27 -1.08
C LYS A 93 -4.63 14.62 -1.63
N MET A 94 -4.12 13.63 -0.90
CA MET A 94 -3.01 12.81 -1.38
C MET A 94 -3.50 11.68 -2.28
N VAL A 95 -2.62 11.23 -3.17
CA VAL A 95 -2.74 9.93 -3.84
C VAL A 95 -1.85 8.95 -3.09
N ILE A 96 -2.40 7.81 -2.73
CA ILE A 96 -1.69 6.69 -2.10
C ILE A 96 -1.43 5.66 -3.19
N ASP A 97 -0.19 5.27 -3.42
CA ASP A 97 0.16 4.30 -4.46
C ASP A 97 0.75 3.01 -3.87
N HIS A 98 0.19 1.88 -4.31
CA HIS A 98 0.80 0.56 -4.16
C HIS A 98 1.90 0.44 -5.20
N ALA A 99 3.07 0.97 -4.90
CA ALA A 99 4.15 1.19 -5.84
C ALA A 99 4.87 -0.13 -6.18
N GLU A 100 4.48 -0.78 -7.26
CA GLU A 100 5.10 -2.02 -7.71
C GLU A 100 5.04 -2.16 -9.23
N ASP A 101 6.19 -2.23 -9.91
CA ASP A 101 6.23 -2.55 -11.35
C ASP A 101 5.85 -4.03 -11.56
N ILE A 102 4.62 -4.26 -12.00
CA ILE A 102 4.05 -5.60 -12.19
C ILE A 102 4.73 -6.39 -13.29
N THR A 103 5.45 -5.74 -14.21
CA THR A 103 6.19 -6.45 -15.27
C THR A 103 7.36 -7.26 -14.71
N LEU A 104 7.90 -6.83 -13.55
CA LEU A 104 8.98 -7.49 -12.83
C LEU A 104 8.48 -8.50 -11.78
N THR A 105 7.25 -8.34 -11.30
CA THR A 105 6.75 -9.14 -10.17
C THR A 105 5.74 -10.20 -10.58
N LYS A 106 5.35 -10.22 -11.85
CA LYS A 106 4.43 -11.22 -12.41
C LYS A 106 4.96 -12.65 -12.12
N ASN A 107 4.11 -13.46 -11.48
CA ASN A 107 4.44 -14.83 -11.04
C ASN A 107 5.46 -14.92 -9.90
N GLY A 108 5.83 -13.83 -9.25
CA GLY A 108 6.62 -13.84 -8.02
C GLY A 108 5.75 -14.03 -6.79
N HIS A 109 6.25 -14.77 -5.80
CA HIS A 109 5.48 -15.14 -4.61
C HIS A 109 6.13 -14.70 -3.30
N MET A 110 7.41 -14.36 -3.32
CA MET A 110 8.18 -13.91 -2.16
C MET A 110 9.30 -12.95 -2.58
N HIS A 111 10.05 -12.41 -1.65
CA HIS A 111 11.24 -11.61 -1.96
C HIS A 111 12.23 -12.36 -2.84
N GLU A 112 12.71 -11.73 -3.92
CA GLU A 112 13.78 -12.26 -4.74
C GLU A 112 15.12 -12.10 -4.01
N GLY A 113 15.70 -13.21 -3.60
CA GLY A 113 16.93 -13.25 -2.82
C GLY A 113 17.45 -14.67 -2.59
N ILE A 114 18.34 -14.83 -1.62
CA ILE A 114 18.96 -16.12 -1.31
C ILE A 114 17.89 -17.15 -0.92
N VAL A 115 16.94 -16.76 -0.07
CA VAL A 115 15.88 -17.67 0.42
C VAL A 115 15.01 -18.16 -0.72
N SER A 116 14.54 -17.27 -1.62
CA SER A 116 13.73 -17.68 -2.77
C SER A 116 14.46 -18.60 -3.73
N TYR A 117 15.76 -18.34 -3.93
CA TYR A 117 16.61 -19.21 -4.74
C TYR A 117 16.75 -20.60 -4.14
N GLU A 118 17.05 -20.69 -2.83
CA GLU A 118 17.21 -21.98 -2.12
C GLU A 118 15.90 -22.79 -2.07
N LEU A 119 14.76 -22.10 -1.96
CA LEU A 119 13.43 -22.72 -1.94
C LEU A 119 12.90 -23.06 -3.35
N GLY A 120 13.53 -22.56 -4.41
CA GLY A 120 13.03 -22.72 -5.78
C GLY A 120 11.72 -22.00 -6.05
N VAL A 121 11.44 -20.93 -5.28
CA VAL A 121 10.23 -20.11 -5.42
C VAL A 121 10.53 -18.86 -6.23
N SER A 122 9.69 -18.53 -7.19
CA SER A 122 9.83 -17.32 -8.01
C SER A 122 9.77 -16.06 -7.15
N GLY A 123 10.76 -15.18 -7.32
CA GLY A 123 10.93 -13.98 -6.52
C GLY A 123 10.20 -12.75 -7.09
N ARG A 124 10.00 -11.77 -6.21
CA ARG A 124 9.55 -10.39 -6.51
C ARG A 124 10.72 -9.46 -6.16
N PRO A 125 11.47 -8.95 -7.14
CA PRO A 125 12.66 -8.14 -6.88
C PRO A 125 12.29 -6.80 -6.23
N ALA A 126 13.11 -6.33 -5.29
CA ALA A 126 12.89 -5.05 -4.62
C ALA A 126 12.91 -3.87 -5.59
N VAL A 127 13.65 -3.98 -6.69
CA VAL A 127 13.73 -2.95 -7.73
C VAL A 127 12.38 -2.65 -8.39
N ALA A 128 11.41 -3.56 -8.33
CA ALA A 128 10.05 -3.31 -8.82
C ALA A 128 9.35 -2.19 -8.05
N GLU A 129 9.51 -2.17 -6.73
CA GLU A 129 9.07 -1.08 -5.86
C GLU A 129 9.90 0.18 -6.10
N ASP A 130 11.23 0.05 -6.17
CA ASP A 130 12.14 1.17 -6.36
C ASP A 130 11.84 1.97 -7.63
N LEU A 131 11.55 1.29 -8.76
CA LEU A 131 11.23 1.93 -10.04
C LEU A 131 9.89 2.69 -9.98
N ALA A 132 8.88 2.09 -9.38
CA ALA A 132 7.59 2.72 -9.21
C ALA A 132 7.69 3.97 -8.33
N VAL A 133 8.35 3.86 -7.19
CA VAL A 133 8.56 4.98 -6.27
C VAL A 133 9.39 6.10 -6.90
N ALA A 134 10.45 5.77 -7.64
CA ALA A 134 11.25 6.78 -8.35
C ALA A 134 10.38 7.59 -9.34
N ARG A 135 9.52 6.92 -10.10
CA ARG A 135 8.55 7.55 -10.99
C ARG A 135 7.62 8.50 -10.22
N ASP A 136 7.07 8.04 -9.12
CA ASP A 136 6.08 8.79 -8.34
C ASP A 136 6.69 10.04 -7.69
N ILE A 137 7.91 9.93 -7.16
CA ILE A 137 8.65 11.09 -6.63
C ILE A 137 8.88 12.13 -7.73
N LEU A 138 9.30 11.72 -8.94
CA LEU A 138 9.49 12.63 -10.07
C LEU A 138 8.19 13.31 -10.50
N LEU A 139 7.07 12.58 -10.47
CA LEU A 139 5.76 13.15 -10.79
C LEU A 139 5.28 14.11 -9.70
N SER A 140 5.51 13.80 -8.43
CA SER A 140 5.24 14.71 -7.31
C SER A 140 6.08 15.99 -7.42
N GLU A 141 7.39 15.89 -7.72
CA GLU A 141 8.26 17.04 -7.96
C GLU A 141 7.77 17.93 -9.11
N MET A 142 7.29 17.30 -10.19
CA MET A 142 6.80 18.01 -11.37
C MET A 142 5.44 18.71 -11.15
N THR A 143 4.53 18.08 -10.42
CA THR A 143 3.14 18.54 -10.26
C THR A 143 2.90 19.34 -8.97
N GLY A 144 3.76 19.18 -7.97
CA GLY A 144 3.53 19.64 -6.60
C GLY A 144 2.48 18.82 -5.84
N GLY A 145 1.90 17.78 -6.47
CA GLY A 145 0.90 16.92 -5.87
C GLY A 145 1.47 16.05 -4.75
N HIS A 146 0.66 15.74 -3.74
CA HIS A 146 1.05 14.90 -2.62
C HIS A 146 0.94 13.43 -3.01
N ILE A 147 2.08 12.73 -3.06
CA ILE A 147 2.14 11.28 -3.19
C ILE A 147 2.49 10.65 -1.84
N HIS A 148 1.76 9.61 -1.49
CA HIS A 148 2.02 8.78 -0.33
C HIS A 148 2.33 7.36 -0.79
N ILE A 149 3.49 6.84 -0.43
CA ILE A 149 3.91 5.49 -0.80
C ILE A 149 3.40 4.53 0.27
N ALA A 150 2.49 3.66 -0.11
CA ALA A 150 1.93 2.64 0.77
C ALA A 150 2.97 1.57 1.13
N HIS A 151 2.87 1.01 2.33
CA HIS A 151 3.56 -0.19 2.83
C HIS A 151 4.98 -0.42 2.26
N VAL A 152 5.86 0.60 2.35
CA VAL A 152 7.24 0.48 1.84
C VAL A 152 7.96 -0.75 2.41
N SER A 153 8.70 -1.44 1.55
CA SER A 153 9.41 -2.66 1.90
C SER A 153 10.90 -2.65 1.50
N SER A 154 11.28 -1.79 0.54
CA SER A 154 12.65 -1.72 0.02
C SER A 154 13.51 -0.69 0.74
N LYS A 155 14.76 -1.05 1.03
CA LYS A 155 15.77 -0.11 1.58
C LYS A 155 16.05 1.07 0.65
N ASN A 156 16.03 0.86 -0.68
CA ASN A 156 16.26 1.92 -1.63
C ASN A 156 15.08 2.90 -1.68
N THR A 157 13.84 2.39 -1.54
CA THR A 157 12.64 3.24 -1.39
C THR A 157 12.78 4.17 -0.19
N VAL A 158 13.21 3.67 0.97
CA VAL A 158 13.44 4.52 2.17
C VAL A 158 14.44 5.63 1.88
N ASP A 159 15.56 5.31 1.21
CA ASP A 159 16.56 6.30 0.85
C ASP A 159 16.04 7.33 -0.17
N MET A 160 15.27 6.91 -1.16
CA MET A 160 14.64 7.82 -2.13
C MET A 160 13.64 8.77 -1.46
N VAL A 161 12.79 8.28 -0.57
CA VAL A 161 11.82 9.10 0.19
C VAL A 161 12.58 10.08 1.10
N ARG A 162 13.64 9.63 1.79
CA ARG A 162 14.50 10.49 2.62
C ARG A 162 15.05 11.66 1.82
N ARG A 163 15.59 11.40 0.63
CA ARG A 163 16.13 12.44 -0.27
C ARG A 163 15.02 13.36 -0.81
N ALA A 164 13.85 12.83 -1.12
CA ALA A 164 12.70 13.62 -1.57
C ALA A 164 12.24 14.60 -0.47
N LYS A 165 12.10 14.12 0.76
CA LYS A 165 11.76 14.95 1.93
C LYS A 165 12.81 16.01 2.21
N ALA A 166 14.10 15.68 2.10
CA ALA A 166 15.19 16.64 2.27
C ALA A 166 15.19 17.77 1.23
N LYS A 167 14.62 17.52 0.04
CA LYS A 167 14.37 18.55 -0.99
C LYS A 167 13.08 19.35 -0.74
N GLY A 168 12.27 19.00 0.26
CA GLY A 168 10.99 19.63 0.55
C GLY A 168 9.85 19.21 -0.40
N LEU A 169 9.98 18.05 -1.05
CA LEU A 169 8.92 17.52 -1.90
C LEU A 169 7.76 17.00 -1.05
N ASN A 170 6.56 17.05 -1.62
CA ASN A 170 5.34 16.61 -0.98
C ASN A 170 5.18 15.08 -1.08
N VAL A 171 6.09 14.35 -0.43
CA VAL A 171 6.19 12.88 -0.43
C VAL A 171 6.14 12.38 1.00
N THR A 172 5.27 11.41 1.26
CA THR A 172 5.18 10.69 2.53
C THR A 172 5.14 9.18 2.28
N CYS A 173 5.40 8.38 3.29
CA CYS A 173 5.31 6.93 3.18
C CYS A 173 4.95 6.26 4.51
N GLU A 174 4.52 5.03 4.43
CA GLU A 174 4.15 4.22 5.57
C GLU A 174 4.76 2.81 5.47
N VAL A 175 4.83 2.11 6.60
CA VAL A 175 5.36 0.75 6.70
C VAL A 175 4.40 -0.13 7.49
N THR A 176 4.33 -1.42 7.17
CA THR A 176 3.53 -2.34 7.97
C THR A 176 4.30 -2.85 9.18
N SER A 177 3.59 -3.19 10.26
CA SER A 177 4.17 -3.87 11.42
C SER A 177 4.84 -5.21 11.04
N GLN A 178 4.33 -5.88 10.00
CA GLN A 178 4.87 -7.14 9.48
C GLN A 178 6.25 -6.95 8.86
N HIS A 179 6.45 -5.92 8.03
CA HIS A 179 7.75 -5.62 7.43
C HIS A 179 8.80 -5.19 8.47
N LEU A 180 8.36 -4.65 9.60
CA LEU A 180 9.25 -4.31 10.72
C LEU A 180 9.64 -5.55 11.56
N SER A 181 8.75 -6.56 11.63
CA SER A 181 8.88 -7.69 12.54
C SER A 181 9.52 -8.92 11.92
N PHE A 182 9.27 -9.18 10.62
CA PHE A 182 9.62 -10.42 9.96
C PHE A 182 10.64 -10.21 8.84
N THR A 183 11.35 -11.30 8.50
CA THR A 183 12.23 -11.39 7.32
C THR A 183 11.81 -12.56 6.46
N ASP A 184 12.33 -12.66 5.23
CA ASP A 184 12.09 -13.76 4.30
C ASP A 184 12.50 -15.13 4.86
N GLU A 185 13.33 -15.17 5.92
CA GLU A 185 13.68 -16.40 6.64
C GLU A 185 12.44 -17.12 7.21
N TYR A 186 11.38 -16.39 7.59
CA TYR A 186 10.12 -16.98 8.06
C TYR A 186 9.36 -17.76 6.97
N LEU A 187 9.74 -17.61 5.71
CA LEU A 187 9.13 -18.29 4.59
C LEU A 187 9.78 -19.65 4.27
N ARG A 188 10.85 -20.03 4.97
CA ARG A 188 11.57 -21.29 4.74
C ARG A 188 10.68 -22.53 4.92
N GLU A 189 9.65 -22.46 5.72
CA GLU A 189 8.69 -23.54 5.94
C GLU A 189 7.49 -23.49 4.97
N TYR A 190 7.52 -22.61 3.96
CA TYR A 190 6.42 -22.38 3.00
C TYR A 190 5.09 -22.01 3.66
N ASN A 191 5.12 -21.45 4.87
CA ASN A 191 3.89 -21.07 5.57
C ASN A 191 3.19 -19.90 4.87
N PRO A 192 2.00 -20.13 4.27
CA PRO A 192 1.29 -19.09 3.50
C PRO A 192 0.73 -17.96 4.37
N ALA A 193 0.69 -18.14 5.71
CA ALA A 193 0.31 -17.06 6.61
C ALA A 193 1.24 -15.84 6.50
N PHE A 194 2.51 -16.02 6.09
CA PHE A 194 3.48 -14.94 5.88
C PHE A 194 3.49 -14.39 4.43
N LYS A 195 2.62 -14.90 3.56
CA LYS A 195 2.55 -14.45 2.17
C LYS A 195 1.77 -13.15 2.06
N MET A 196 2.43 -12.07 1.63
CA MET A 196 1.85 -10.75 1.44
C MET A 196 2.47 -10.02 0.24
N ALA A 197 1.90 -8.89 -0.17
CA ALA A 197 2.40 -8.01 -1.22
C ALA A 197 2.35 -6.55 -0.75
N PRO A 198 3.50 -5.83 -0.77
CA PRO A 198 4.82 -6.33 -1.12
C PRO A 198 5.32 -7.43 -0.19
N PRO A 199 6.26 -8.29 -0.64
CA PRO A 199 6.71 -9.41 0.16
C PRO A 199 7.55 -8.98 1.36
N ILE A 200 7.53 -9.78 2.43
CA ILE A 200 8.51 -9.69 3.53
C ILE A 200 9.90 -9.91 2.92
N ARG A 201 10.83 -8.98 3.20
CA ARG A 201 12.17 -8.97 2.59
C ARG A 201 13.26 -9.43 3.53
N SER A 202 14.50 -9.44 3.05
CA SER A 202 15.68 -9.79 3.83
C SER A 202 15.99 -8.77 4.94
N GLU A 203 16.82 -9.18 5.89
CA GLU A 203 17.16 -8.42 7.09
C GLU A 203 17.72 -7.01 6.79
N ASP A 204 18.49 -6.83 5.74
CA ASP A 204 19.04 -5.52 5.37
C ASP A 204 17.94 -4.52 4.94
N HIS A 205 16.88 -5.00 4.30
CA HIS A 205 15.68 -4.20 4.04
C HIS A 205 14.96 -3.84 5.35
N ARG A 206 14.72 -4.83 6.21
CA ARG A 206 14.06 -4.61 7.51
C ARG A 206 14.81 -3.60 8.37
N GLN A 207 16.13 -3.67 8.43
CA GLN A 207 16.94 -2.69 9.18
C GLN A 207 16.79 -1.27 8.62
N ALA A 208 16.78 -1.10 7.29
CA ALA A 208 16.55 0.19 6.67
C ALA A 208 15.17 0.79 6.98
N LEU A 209 14.13 -0.06 7.06
CA LEU A 209 12.79 0.37 7.48
C LEU A 209 12.79 0.85 8.94
N LEU A 210 13.44 0.13 9.85
CA LEU A 210 13.57 0.52 11.25
C LEU A 210 14.33 1.85 11.41
N GLU A 211 15.40 2.05 10.64
CA GLU A 211 16.15 3.31 10.61
C GLU A 211 15.29 4.45 10.05
N GLY A 212 14.57 4.19 8.94
CA GLY A 212 13.66 5.17 8.34
C GLY A 212 12.52 5.59 9.26
N LEU A 213 12.04 4.69 10.12
CA LEU A 213 11.06 5.02 11.15
C LEU A 213 11.66 5.88 12.26
N LYS A 214 12.89 5.56 12.71
CA LYS A 214 13.60 6.30 13.77
C LYS A 214 13.97 7.72 13.36
N ASP A 215 14.38 7.92 12.12
CA ASP A 215 14.82 9.24 11.62
C ASP A 215 13.67 10.09 11.06
N GLY A 216 12.43 9.58 11.05
CA GLY A 216 11.24 10.26 10.57
C GLY A 216 11.09 10.29 9.05
N THR A 217 11.84 9.46 8.33
CA THR A 217 11.63 9.25 6.89
C THR A 217 10.30 8.57 6.64
N ILE A 218 9.95 7.56 7.46
CA ILE A 218 8.65 6.87 7.42
C ILE A 218 7.70 7.57 8.38
N ASP A 219 6.52 7.92 7.91
CA ASP A 219 5.55 8.77 8.61
C ASP A 219 4.59 8.00 9.50
N ALA A 220 4.29 6.75 9.16
CA ALA A 220 3.30 5.95 9.87
C ALA A 220 3.64 4.46 9.87
N ILE A 221 3.14 3.76 10.89
CA ILE A 221 3.03 2.31 10.92
C ILE A 221 1.56 1.98 10.66
N ILE A 222 1.31 1.08 9.70
CA ILE A 222 -0.05 0.67 9.31
C ILE A 222 -0.20 -0.84 9.41
N THR A 223 -1.43 -1.31 9.27
CA THR A 223 -1.74 -2.73 9.42
C THR A 223 -1.68 -3.51 8.12
N ASP A 224 -2.02 -2.87 7.00
CA ASP A 224 -2.33 -3.56 5.76
C ASP A 224 -3.20 -4.82 6.02
N HIS A 225 -4.31 -4.60 6.76
CA HIS A 225 -5.18 -5.68 7.21
C HIS A 225 -5.96 -6.27 6.03
N ALA A 226 -5.42 -7.33 5.45
CA ALA A 226 -6.00 -8.08 4.34
C ALA A 226 -6.22 -9.55 4.75
N PRO A 227 -7.22 -9.83 5.60
CA PRO A 227 -7.48 -11.17 6.11
C PRO A 227 -8.09 -12.06 5.02
N HIS A 228 -7.73 -13.32 5.06
CA HIS A 228 -8.33 -14.39 4.26
C HIS A 228 -8.89 -15.47 5.18
N ALA A 229 -9.90 -16.19 4.71
CA ALA A 229 -10.40 -17.35 5.42
C ALA A 229 -9.32 -18.43 5.52
N PHE A 230 -9.41 -19.27 6.56
CA PHE A 230 -8.40 -20.32 6.79
C PHE A 230 -8.24 -21.22 5.56
N GLU A 231 -9.34 -21.65 4.96
CA GLU A 231 -9.36 -22.49 3.78
C GLU A 231 -8.75 -21.84 2.53
N GLU A 232 -8.75 -20.50 2.43
CA GLU A 232 -8.09 -19.77 1.34
C GLU A 232 -6.56 -19.74 1.54
N LYS A 233 -6.12 -19.71 2.78
CA LYS A 233 -4.70 -19.76 3.12
C LYS A 233 -4.15 -21.19 3.19
N ASP A 234 -4.99 -22.21 3.42
CA ASP A 234 -4.60 -23.62 3.50
C ASP A 234 -4.39 -24.22 2.10
N HIS A 235 -3.45 -23.63 1.38
CA HIS A 235 -3.01 -24.03 0.06
C HIS A 235 -1.49 -24.04 -0.02
N GLU A 236 -0.96 -24.65 -1.09
CA GLU A 236 0.45 -24.52 -1.42
C GLU A 236 0.87 -23.05 -1.46
N PHE A 237 2.05 -22.74 -0.97
CA PHE A 237 2.53 -21.36 -0.82
C PHE A 237 2.34 -20.52 -2.08
N CYS A 238 2.65 -21.07 -3.28
CA CYS A 238 2.51 -20.35 -4.54
C CYS A 238 1.03 -20.10 -4.91
N CYS A 239 0.10 -20.92 -4.47
CA CYS A 239 -1.32 -20.83 -4.79
C CYS A 239 -2.11 -19.98 -3.77
N ALA A 240 -1.63 -19.89 -2.53
CA ALA A 240 -2.28 -19.10 -1.49
C ALA A 240 -2.34 -17.61 -1.86
N PRO A 241 -3.42 -16.87 -1.52
CA PRO A 241 -3.52 -15.45 -1.76
C PRO A 241 -2.54 -14.65 -0.90
N ASN A 242 -2.17 -13.44 -1.38
CA ASN A 242 -1.45 -12.47 -0.58
C ASN A 242 -2.39 -11.83 0.45
N GLY A 243 -1.90 -11.55 1.65
CA GLY A 243 -2.65 -10.83 2.68
C GLY A 243 -2.31 -11.31 4.08
N PHE A 244 -2.35 -10.39 5.02
CA PHE A 244 -1.97 -10.61 6.41
C PHE A 244 -3.01 -9.98 7.35
N SER A 245 -3.30 -10.63 8.49
CA SER A 245 -4.18 -10.07 9.51
C SER A 245 -3.38 -9.21 10.48
N GLY A 246 -3.56 -7.89 10.47
CA GLY A 246 -2.74 -6.95 11.24
C GLY A 246 -3.48 -6.17 12.33
N LEU A 247 -4.82 -6.02 12.27
CA LEU A 247 -5.57 -5.13 13.17
C LEU A 247 -5.49 -5.51 14.66
N GLU A 248 -5.32 -6.78 14.98
CA GLU A 248 -5.32 -7.26 16.37
C GLU A 248 -3.92 -7.29 16.98
N THR A 249 -2.87 -7.30 16.14
CA THR A 249 -1.49 -7.59 16.55
C THR A 249 -0.51 -6.44 16.34
N SER A 250 -0.88 -5.40 15.59
CA SER A 250 0.06 -4.33 15.22
C SER A 250 0.53 -3.47 16.39
N LEU A 251 -0.18 -3.44 17.52
CA LEU A 251 0.17 -2.69 18.72
C LEU A 251 0.60 -3.59 19.89
N ALA A 252 0.66 -4.90 19.69
CA ALA A 252 0.98 -5.89 20.73
C ALA A 252 2.49 -6.15 20.89
#